data_20aa2e0391ee7d8b0c20cb874df82a6f
#
_entry.id   20aa2e0391ee7d8b0c20cb874df82a6f
#
_cell.length_a   1.000
_cell.length_b   1.000
_cell.length_c   1.000
_cell.angle_alpha   90.00
_cell.angle_beta   90.00
_cell.angle_gamma   90.00
#
_symmetry.space_group_name_H-M   'P 1'
#
loop_
_entity.id
_entity.type
_entity.pdbx_description
1 polymer ?
#
loop_
_entity_poly.entity_id
_entity_poly.type
_entity_poly.pdbx_seq_one_letter_code
_entity_poly.pdbx_strand_id
1 'polypeptide(L)'
;MKRGIVLLVCLALAGFALSVQGQEAKKGQETKAASITAEDSSKSSEKKAEQDGSYAPAHEYDPARNADEDIQAALREARRTNKRVLLEVGGLWCIWCRIMDEFFVKHPDLLAFREKNYVMVKVNMSEENKNEIVLARYPKINGYPHIFVLDSEGKLLHSQDTGLLEEGKGYNLDKFSSFLKEWSPAAATQK
;
A
#
# COMPACT_ATOMS: atom_id res chain seq x y z
N MET A 1 41.20 18.47 40.78
CA MET A 1 41.15 18.30 42.26
C MET A 1 39.77 17.83 42.65
N LYS A 2 39.71 16.78 43.47
CA LYS A 2 38.59 16.18 44.24
C LYS A 2 37.58 15.41 43.40
N ARG A 3 37.59 14.06 43.26
CA ARG A 3 37.55 12.93 44.25
C ARG A 3 36.27 12.91 45.08
N GLY A 4 35.57 11.78 44.98
CA GLY A 4 34.67 11.25 45.97
C GLY A 4 33.62 10.35 45.34
N ILE A 5 33.81 9.05 45.24
CA ILE A 5 33.48 7.97 46.17
C ILE A 5 32.01 7.56 46.02
N VAL A 6 31.73 6.46 45.32
CA VAL A 6 31.46 5.06 45.70
C VAL A 6 30.55 4.90 46.91
N LEU A 7 29.41 4.29 46.72
CA LEU A 7 28.91 3.29 47.67
C LEU A 7 27.98 2.28 47.00
N LEU A 8 28.45 1.08 46.97
CA LEU A 8 27.74 -0.19 46.79
C LEU A 8 26.95 -0.50 48.07
N VAL A 9 25.73 -0.96 47.99
CA VAL A 9 25.17 -1.82 49.00
C VAL A 9 24.33 -2.92 48.33
N CYS A 10 24.71 -4.10 48.72
CA CYS A 10 24.33 -5.42 48.38
C CYS A 10 23.01 -5.90 49.03
N LEU A 11 22.48 -6.95 48.44
CA LEU A 11 21.89 -8.20 49.03
C LEU A 11 20.56 -8.11 49.78
N ALA A 12 19.62 -8.96 49.39
CA ALA A 12 19.24 -10.27 49.97
C ALA A 12 17.90 -10.71 49.34
N LEU A 13 17.81 -11.79 48.63
CA LEU A 13 17.50 -13.17 48.99
C LEU A 13 16.24 -13.40 49.88
N ALA A 14 15.26 -14.12 49.34
CA ALA A 14 14.43 -15.18 49.86
C ALA A 14 13.23 -15.35 48.94
N GLY A 15 12.94 -16.36 48.23
CA GLY A 15 13.00 -17.78 48.54
C GLY A 15 11.72 -18.25 49.22
N PHE A 16 10.69 -18.68 48.46
CA PHE A 16 9.70 -19.61 49.02
C PHE A 16 9.13 -20.46 47.90
N ALA A 17 9.52 -21.72 47.91
CA ALA A 17 8.89 -22.82 47.22
C ALA A 17 8.02 -23.55 48.24
N LEU A 18 6.89 -24.11 47.79
CA LEU A 18 6.21 -25.36 48.25
C LEU A 18 4.94 -25.48 47.41
N SER A 19 4.80 -26.38 46.50
CA SER A 19 4.54 -27.81 46.45
C SER A 19 3.28 -28.23 47.20
N VAL A 20 2.57 -29.12 46.55
CA VAL A 20 1.78 -30.29 46.96
C VAL A 20 0.48 -30.37 46.15
N GLN A 21 0.41 -31.24 45.14
CA GLN A 21 -0.08 -32.65 45.15
C GLN A 21 -1.56 -32.77 45.48
N GLY A 22 -2.26 -33.40 44.59
CA GLY A 22 -2.82 -34.70 44.75
C GLY A 22 -4.15 -34.88 44.04
N GLN A 23 -4.16 -35.82 43.15
CA GLN A 23 -4.98 -37.04 43.08
C GLN A 23 -6.41 -36.84 42.59
N GLU A 24 -6.76 -37.53 41.64
CA GLU A 24 -7.03 -38.90 41.12
C GLU A 24 -8.50 -39.09 40.81
N ALA A 25 -8.73 -39.43 39.57
CA ALA A 25 -9.48 -40.54 38.98
C ALA A 25 -10.88 -40.91 39.48
N LYS A 26 -11.78 -41.05 38.50
CA LYS A 26 -12.65 -42.22 38.18
C LYS A 26 -13.59 -41.82 37.02
N LYS A 27 -13.46 -42.43 35.85
CA LYS A 27 -13.96 -43.69 35.31
C LYS A 27 -15.48 -43.88 35.44
N GLY A 28 -16.11 -44.05 34.28
CA GLY A 28 -17.49 -44.56 34.10
C GLY A 28 -18.10 -43.90 32.86
N GLN A 29 -17.95 -44.43 31.73
CA GLN A 29 -18.65 -45.46 30.99
C GLN A 29 -20.03 -45.06 30.48
N GLU A 30 -20.06 -44.96 29.15
CA GLU A 30 -21.02 -45.50 28.17
C GLU A 30 -22.52 -45.21 28.39
N THR A 31 -23.17 -44.60 27.41
CA THR A 31 -23.93 -45.28 26.33
C THR A 31 -24.64 -44.28 25.43
N LYS A 32 -24.40 -44.45 24.12
CA LYS A 32 -25.38 -44.65 23.04
C LYS A 32 -26.29 -43.52 22.58
N ALA A 33 -25.95 -43.14 21.38
CA ALA A 33 -26.80 -43.01 20.19
C ALA A 33 -27.93 -41.99 20.12
N ALA A 34 -27.88 -41.34 19.05
CA ALA A 34 -28.86 -40.95 18.05
C ALA A 34 -28.97 -39.44 17.84
N SER A 35 -28.40 -39.05 16.79
CA SER A 35 -29.00 -38.52 15.54
C SER A 35 -29.63 -37.13 15.60
N ILE A 36 -29.17 -36.41 14.68
CA ILE A 36 -29.85 -35.56 13.67
C ILE A 36 -29.81 -34.06 13.88
N THR A 37 -29.32 -33.49 12.82
CA THR A 37 -29.50 -32.14 12.18
C THR A 37 -28.71 -31.01 12.81
N ALA A 38 -27.73 -30.57 12.07
CA ALA A 38 -27.72 -29.67 10.95
C ALA A 38 -27.65 -28.20 11.37
N GLU A 39 -26.62 -27.57 10.80
CA GLU A 39 -26.55 -26.14 10.56
C GLU A 39 -26.12 -25.27 11.76
N ASP A 40 -24.99 -24.64 11.79
CA ASP A 40 -24.50 -23.67 10.82
C ASP A 40 -23.00 -23.44 11.05
N SER A 41 -22.19 -23.92 10.14
CA SER A 41 -20.79 -23.54 10.07
C SER A 41 -20.67 -22.31 9.18
N SER A 42 -20.78 -21.14 9.72
CA SER A 42 -20.22 -19.99 9.06
C SER A 42 -18.69 -20.02 9.22
N LYS A 43 -18.10 -20.99 8.54
CA LYS A 43 -16.68 -20.99 8.25
C LYS A 43 -16.46 -19.86 7.24
N SER A 44 -16.01 -18.71 7.71
CA SER A 44 -15.42 -17.72 6.87
C SER A 44 -14.27 -18.40 6.13
N SER A 45 -14.56 -18.87 4.94
CA SER A 45 -13.57 -19.26 3.98
C SER A 45 -12.84 -17.98 3.59
N GLU A 46 -11.71 -17.72 4.23
CA GLU A 46 -10.65 -16.96 3.61
C GLU A 46 -10.31 -17.69 2.31
N LYS A 47 -11.02 -17.27 1.28
CA LYS A 47 -10.69 -17.61 -0.09
C LYS A 47 -9.39 -16.88 -0.38
N LYS A 48 -8.27 -17.54 -0.10
CA LYS A 48 -7.00 -17.24 -0.72
C LYS A 48 -7.27 -17.30 -2.21
N ALA A 49 -7.58 -16.13 -2.78
CA ALA A 49 -7.64 -15.97 -4.21
C ALA A 49 -6.24 -16.29 -4.71
N GLU A 50 -6.11 -17.46 -5.28
CA GLU A 50 -5.02 -17.84 -6.15
C GLU A 50 -5.10 -16.85 -7.31
N GLN A 51 -4.32 -15.78 -7.19
CA GLN A 51 -4.31 -14.69 -8.14
C GLN A 51 -3.67 -15.20 -9.44
N ASP A 52 -4.50 -15.44 -10.43
CA ASP A 52 -4.15 -15.12 -11.80
C ASP A 52 -3.49 -13.74 -11.74
N GLY A 53 -2.20 -13.67 -12.07
CA GLY A 53 -1.31 -12.54 -11.78
C GLY A 53 -1.65 -11.21 -12.44
N SER A 54 -2.93 -10.88 -12.64
CA SER A 54 -3.36 -9.61 -13.16
C SER A 54 -3.45 -8.57 -12.04
N TYR A 55 -2.71 -7.47 -12.17
CA TYR A 55 -2.82 -6.33 -11.30
C TYR A 55 -4.17 -5.64 -11.50
N ALA A 56 -4.93 -5.49 -10.42
CA ALA A 56 -6.14 -4.69 -10.39
C ALA A 56 -5.82 -3.34 -9.70
N PRO A 57 -5.75 -2.23 -10.46
CA PRO A 57 -5.48 -0.93 -9.87
C PRO A 57 -6.58 -0.53 -8.89
N ALA A 58 -6.20 0.07 -7.75
CA ALA A 58 -7.15 0.72 -6.87
C ALA A 58 -7.68 1.98 -7.55
N HIS A 59 -9.00 2.13 -7.61
CA HIS A 59 -9.64 3.32 -8.16
C HIS A 59 -9.69 4.48 -7.16
N GLU A 60 -9.58 4.17 -5.86
CA GLU A 60 -9.63 5.14 -4.78
C GLU A 60 -8.44 4.98 -3.83
N TYR A 61 -8.16 6.03 -3.06
CA TYR A 61 -7.19 5.97 -1.98
C TYR A 61 -7.77 5.19 -0.80
N ASP A 62 -7.07 4.16 -0.36
CA ASP A 62 -7.50 3.31 0.75
C ASP A 62 -6.38 3.24 1.80
N PRO A 63 -6.60 3.76 3.03
CA PRO A 63 -5.60 3.70 4.09
C PRO A 63 -5.32 2.28 4.59
N ALA A 64 -6.19 1.31 4.32
CA ALA A 64 -5.99 -0.08 4.72
C ALA A 64 -5.05 -0.86 3.77
N ARG A 65 -4.77 -0.32 2.57
CA ARG A 65 -3.89 -0.98 1.59
C ARG A 65 -2.42 -0.85 1.98
N ASN A 66 -1.66 -1.89 1.64
CA ASN A 66 -0.21 -1.89 1.73
C ASN A 66 0.39 -1.35 0.43
N ALA A 67 0.86 -0.09 0.46
CA ALA A 67 1.41 0.56 -0.73
C ALA A 67 2.64 -0.15 -1.30
N ASP A 68 3.48 -0.79 -0.47
CA ASP A 68 4.64 -1.55 -0.97
C ASP A 68 4.22 -2.78 -1.78
N GLU A 69 3.24 -3.52 -1.28
CA GLU A 69 2.68 -4.69 -2.01
C GLU A 69 2.02 -4.26 -3.32
N ASP A 70 1.27 -3.16 -3.32
CA ASP A 70 0.65 -2.60 -4.51
C ASP A 70 1.68 -2.18 -5.56
N ILE A 71 2.75 -1.51 -5.13
CA ILE A 71 3.86 -1.12 -6.00
C ILE A 71 4.54 -2.36 -6.59
N GLN A 72 4.83 -3.38 -5.77
CA GLN A 72 5.45 -4.61 -6.27
C GLN A 72 4.55 -5.34 -7.27
N ALA A 73 3.24 -5.39 -7.04
CA ALA A 73 2.28 -5.96 -7.98
C ALA A 73 2.24 -5.17 -9.29
N ALA A 74 2.22 -3.85 -9.22
CA ALA A 74 2.25 -2.97 -10.39
C ALA A 74 3.55 -3.11 -11.19
N LEU A 75 4.69 -3.27 -10.54
CA LEU A 75 5.98 -3.51 -11.21
C LEU A 75 5.99 -4.84 -11.96
N ARG A 76 5.43 -5.92 -11.37
CA ARG A 76 5.28 -7.19 -12.08
C ARG A 76 4.41 -7.05 -13.33
N GLU A 77 3.30 -6.34 -13.21
CA GLU A 77 2.40 -6.06 -14.33
C GLU A 77 3.06 -5.19 -15.40
N ALA A 78 3.79 -4.15 -14.99
CA ALA A 78 4.52 -3.26 -15.89
C ALA A 78 5.56 -4.03 -16.72
N ARG A 79 6.32 -4.94 -16.10
CA ARG A 79 7.25 -5.83 -16.83
C ARG A 79 6.54 -6.71 -17.85
N ARG A 80 5.43 -7.33 -17.41
CA ARG A 80 4.65 -8.24 -18.27
C ARG A 80 4.06 -7.54 -19.49
N THR A 81 3.67 -6.27 -19.35
CA THR A 81 2.94 -5.50 -20.37
C THR A 81 3.78 -4.42 -21.05
N ASN A 82 5.08 -4.34 -20.74
CA ASN A 82 5.99 -3.32 -21.23
C ASN A 82 5.48 -1.88 -20.98
N LYS A 83 4.97 -1.65 -19.76
CA LYS A 83 4.49 -0.34 -19.31
C LYS A 83 5.45 0.26 -18.28
N ARG A 84 5.23 1.51 -17.94
CA ARG A 84 5.78 2.18 -16.76
C ARG A 84 4.79 2.18 -15.62
N VAL A 85 5.23 2.57 -14.43
CA VAL A 85 4.34 2.71 -13.28
C VAL A 85 4.18 4.20 -12.96
N LEU A 86 2.93 4.62 -12.71
CA LEU A 86 2.61 5.93 -12.14
C LEU A 86 2.16 5.72 -10.69
N LEU A 87 2.93 6.25 -9.74
CA LEU A 87 2.51 6.34 -8.36
C LEU A 87 1.85 7.70 -8.15
N GLU A 88 0.55 7.71 -8.00
CA GLU A 88 -0.22 8.90 -7.65
C GLU A 88 -0.39 8.95 -6.13
N VAL A 89 0.30 9.90 -5.49
CA VAL A 89 0.26 10.06 -4.04
C VAL A 89 -0.77 11.10 -3.66
N GLY A 90 -1.66 10.75 -2.75
CA GLY A 90 -2.73 11.64 -2.30
C GLY A 90 -3.61 10.99 -1.24
N GLY A 91 -4.87 11.37 -1.17
CA GLY A 91 -5.82 10.81 -0.20
C GLY A 91 -7.25 11.27 -0.47
N LEU A 92 -8.22 10.68 0.23
CA LEU A 92 -9.65 11.03 0.11
C LEU A 92 -9.94 12.49 0.50
N TRP A 93 -9.12 13.09 1.35
CA TRP A 93 -9.18 14.50 1.76
C TRP A 93 -8.74 15.48 0.65
N CYS A 94 -8.04 14.98 -0.39
CA CYS A 94 -7.36 15.78 -1.40
C CYS A 94 -8.33 16.21 -2.51
N ILE A 95 -8.72 17.48 -2.51
CA ILE A 95 -9.63 18.03 -3.53
C ILE A 95 -9.04 17.96 -4.95
N TRP A 96 -7.73 18.24 -5.10
CA TRP A 96 -7.06 18.19 -6.38
C TRP A 96 -6.89 16.78 -6.92
N CYS A 97 -6.85 15.76 -6.06
CA CYS A 97 -6.87 14.36 -6.46
C CYS A 97 -8.21 14.00 -7.14
N ARG A 98 -9.33 14.46 -6.55
CA ARG A 98 -10.66 14.28 -7.17
C ARG A 98 -10.79 15.03 -8.49
N ILE A 99 -10.26 16.27 -8.55
CA ILE A 99 -10.25 17.05 -9.80
C ILE A 99 -9.43 16.33 -10.88
N MET A 100 -8.34 15.65 -10.51
CA MET A 100 -7.55 14.84 -11.45
C MET A 100 -8.34 13.63 -11.96
N ASP A 101 -9.03 12.91 -11.08
CA ASP A 101 -9.88 11.80 -11.49
C ASP A 101 -10.98 12.26 -12.47
N GLU A 102 -11.68 13.35 -12.13
CA GLU A 102 -12.68 13.96 -13.00
C GLU A 102 -12.09 14.45 -14.34
N PHE A 103 -10.88 14.98 -14.31
CA PHE A 103 -10.19 15.42 -15.53
C PHE A 103 -9.95 14.26 -16.49
N PHE A 104 -9.49 13.11 -16.01
CA PHE A 104 -9.34 11.91 -16.85
C PHE A 104 -10.67 11.37 -17.36
N VAL A 105 -11.74 11.40 -16.56
CA VAL A 105 -13.09 11.02 -17.01
C VAL A 105 -13.58 11.94 -18.15
N LYS A 106 -13.28 13.23 -18.08
CA LYS A 106 -13.64 14.22 -19.13
C LYS A 106 -12.79 14.12 -20.40
N HIS A 107 -11.63 13.45 -20.32
CA HIS A 107 -10.69 13.28 -21.45
C HIS A 107 -10.39 11.79 -21.70
N PRO A 108 -11.35 11.04 -22.26
CA PRO A 108 -11.25 9.58 -22.42
C PRO A 108 -10.07 9.14 -23.29
N ASP A 109 -9.67 9.95 -24.29
CA ASP A 109 -8.49 9.63 -25.11
C ASP A 109 -7.19 9.73 -24.32
N LEU A 110 -7.09 10.69 -23.40
CA LEU A 110 -5.95 10.82 -22.50
C LEU A 110 -5.93 9.68 -21.45
N LEU A 111 -7.10 9.32 -20.95
CA LEU A 111 -7.25 8.16 -20.06
C LEU A 111 -6.79 6.87 -20.75
N ALA A 112 -7.27 6.62 -21.97
CA ALA A 112 -6.86 5.47 -22.77
C ALA A 112 -5.36 5.45 -23.05
N PHE A 113 -4.75 6.62 -23.33
CA PHE A 113 -3.31 6.74 -23.49
C PHE A 113 -2.57 6.39 -22.20
N ARG A 114 -3.03 6.89 -21.04
CA ARG A 114 -2.45 6.56 -19.72
C ARG A 114 -2.52 5.05 -19.47
N GLU A 115 -3.69 4.44 -19.62
CA GLU A 115 -3.89 3.01 -19.39
C GLU A 115 -3.09 2.11 -20.33
N LYS A 116 -2.89 2.55 -21.57
CA LYS A 116 -2.05 1.83 -22.54
C LYS A 116 -0.59 1.80 -22.14
N ASN A 117 -0.06 2.88 -21.55
CA ASN A 117 1.36 3.08 -21.35
C ASN A 117 1.80 2.90 -19.88
N TYR A 118 0.85 2.90 -18.94
CA TYR A 118 1.16 2.93 -17.52
C TYR A 118 0.31 1.96 -16.72
N VAL A 119 0.89 1.48 -15.63
CA VAL A 119 0.19 0.81 -14.54
C VAL A 119 0.04 1.84 -13.41
N MET A 120 -1.20 2.13 -13.01
CA MET A 120 -1.48 3.10 -11.96
C MET A 120 -1.43 2.48 -10.58
N VAL A 121 -0.86 3.20 -9.62
CA VAL A 121 -0.94 2.89 -8.19
C VAL A 121 -1.35 4.15 -7.45
N LYS A 122 -2.48 4.11 -6.74
CA LYS A 122 -2.85 5.16 -5.80
C LYS A 122 -2.22 4.87 -4.44
N VAL A 123 -1.29 5.72 -4.02
CA VAL A 123 -0.62 5.62 -2.72
C VAL A 123 -1.32 6.56 -1.75
N ASN A 124 -2.02 5.98 -0.77
CA ASN A 124 -2.69 6.78 0.26
C ASN A 124 -1.68 7.51 1.14
N MET A 125 -1.97 8.78 1.42
CA MET A 125 -1.30 9.62 2.40
C MET A 125 -2.37 10.29 3.25
N SER A 126 -2.64 9.77 4.44
CA SER A 126 -3.61 10.29 5.40
C SER A 126 -3.09 10.13 6.82
N GLU A 127 -3.82 10.67 7.81
CA GLU A 127 -3.43 10.52 9.21
C GLU A 127 -3.47 9.05 9.67
N GLU A 128 -4.34 8.22 9.09
CA GLU A 128 -4.46 6.80 9.40
C GLU A 128 -3.32 5.98 8.82
N ASN A 129 -2.80 6.39 7.65
CA ASN A 129 -1.69 5.72 6.98
C ASN A 129 -0.92 6.71 6.10
N LYS A 130 0.22 7.17 6.60
CA LYS A 130 1.10 8.13 5.91
C LYS A 130 2.03 7.46 4.90
N ASN A 131 2.10 6.14 4.90
CA ASN A 131 3.03 5.38 4.06
C ASN A 131 4.49 5.90 4.09
N GLU A 132 4.95 6.38 5.25
CA GLU A 132 6.23 7.08 5.42
C GLU A 132 7.42 6.25 4.94
N ILE A 133 7.44 4.95 5.24
CA ILE A 133 8.53 4.04 4.84
C ILE A 133 8.62 3.93 3.32
N VAL A 134 7.48 3.86 2.65
CA VAL A 134 7.40 3.78 1.18
C VAL A 134 7.80 5.12 0.58
N LEU A 135 7.21 6.21 1.06
CA LEU A 135 7.42 7.55 0.51
C LEU A 135 8.83 8.09 0.78
N ALA A 136 9.52 7.64 1.83
CA ALA A 136 10.91 7.99 2.10
C ALA A 136 11.91 7.53 1.01
N ARG A 137 11.50 6.62 0.12
CA ARG A 137 12.30 6.16 -1.02
C ARG A 137 12.31 7.16 -2.19
N TYR A 138 11.44 8.16 -2.15
CA TYR A 138 11.21 9.12 -3.22
C TYR A 138 11.57 10.55 -2.79
N PRO A 139 11.74 11.47 -3.75
CA PRO A 139 11.92 12.87 -3.43
C PRO A 139 10.78 13.44 -2.59
N LYS A 140 11.09 14.51 -1.85
CA LYS A 140 10.10 15.21 -1.01
C LYS A 140 8.92 15.69 -1.86
N ILE A 141 7.73 15.41 -1.37
CA ILE A 141 6.46 15.90 -1.93
C ILE A 141 6.15 17.28 -1.33
N ASN A 142 5.88 18.26 -2.19
CA ASN A 142 5.55 19.63 -1.76
C ASN A 142 4.04 19.94 -1.86
N GLY A 143 3.27 19.13 -2.58
CA GLY A 143 1.83 19.28 -2.79
C GLY A 143 1.18 17.99 -3.25
N TYR A 144 -0.13 17.90 -3.12
CA TYR A 144 -0.92 16.72 -3.49
C TYR A 144 -2.02 17.09 -4.50
N PRO A 145 -2.31 16.20 -5.49
CA PRO A 145 -1.61 14.95 -5.72
C PRO A 145 -0.18 15.17 -6.21
N HIS A 146 0.67 14.16 -6.05
CA HIS A 146 2.01 14.12 -6.62
C HIS A 146 2.18 12.84 -7.43
N ILE A 147 2.89 12.89 -8.56
CA ILE A 147 3.09 11.70 -9.40
C ILE A 147 4.57 11.36 -9.50
N PHE A 148 4.92 10.11 -9.14
CA PHE A 148 6.21 9.53 -9.46
C PHE A 148 6.07 8.60 -10.66
N VAL A 149 6.96 8.74 -11.64
CA VAL A 149 7.07 7.83 -12.78
C VAL A 149 8.20 6.87 -12.53
N LEU A 150 7.91 5.57 -12.55
CA LEU A 150 8.92 4.53 -12.42
C LEU A 150 9.02 3.74 -13.73
N ASP A 151 10.22 3.20 -14.00
CA ASP A 151 10.35 2.14 -15.00
C ASP A 151 9.80 0.81 -14.47
N SER A 152 9.83 -0.23 -15.30
CA SER A 152 9.35 -1.56 -14.92
C SER A 152 10.19 -2.24 -13.85
N GLU A 153 11.41 -1.75 -13.59
CA GLU A 153 12.30 -2.26 -12.55
C GLU A 153 12.17 -1.50 -11.22
N GLY A 154 11.32 -0.46 -11.19
CA GLY A 154 11.07 0.35 -9.99
C GLY A 154 12.03 1.53 -9.83
N LYS A 155 12.87 1.82 -10.82
CA LYS A 155 13.74 2.98 -10.80
C LYS A 155 12.92 4.23 -11.05
N LEU A 156 13.09 5.25 -10.21
CA LEU A 156 12.48 6.55 -10.40
C LEU A 156 13.03 7.21 -11.67
N LEU A 157 12.14 7.55 -12.59
CA LEU A 157 12.43 8.29 -13.82
C LEU A 157 12.11 9.76 -13.68
N HIS A 158 11.00 10.09 -13.01
CA HIS A 158 10.54 11.46 -12.87
C HIS A 158 9.69 11.66 -11.61
N SER A 159 9.74 12.88 -11.07
CA SER A 159 8.95 13.33 -9.92
C SER A 159 8.18 14.56 -10.36
N GLN A 160 6.88 14.40 -10.59
CA GLN A 160 5.99 15.44 -11.13
C GLN A 160 5.23 16.14 -10.03
N ASP A 161 5.54 17.40 -9.81
CA ASP A 161 4.65 18.32 -9.12
C ASP A 161 3.46 18.63 -10.03
N THR A 162 2.27 18.15 -9.62
CA THR A 162 1.07 18.29 -10.45
C THR A 162 0.55 19.72 -10.54
N GLY A 163 0.96 20.59 -9.62
CA GLY A 163 0.71 22.04 -9.73
C GLY A 163 1.22 22.66 -11.03
N LEU A 164 2.30 22.08 -11.60
CA LEU A 164 2.82 22.52 -12.89
C LEU A 164 1.92 22.15 -14.08
N LEU A 165 1.02 21.19 -13.88
CA LEU A 165 0.05 20.73 -14.89
C LEU A 165 -1.29 21.45 -14.78
N GLU A 166 -1.48 22.28 -13.75
CA GLU A 166 -2.71 22.99 -13.49
C GLU A 166 -2.93 24.17 -14.43
N GLU A 167 -4.22 24.51 -14.63
CA GLU A 167 -4.70 25.72 -15.27
C GLU A 167 -6.07 26.09 -14.68
N GLY A 168 -6.16 27.31 -14.13
CA GLY A 168 -7.39 27.80 -13.51
C GLY A 168 -7.82 26.94 -12.32
N LYS A 169 -8.98 26.28 -12.41
CA LYS A 169 -9.52 25.41 -11.36
C LYS A 169 -9.43 23.92 -11.72
N GLY A 170 -8.50 23.55 -12.59
CA GLY A 170 -8.34 22.17 -13.06
C GLY A 170 -6.98 21.93 -13.65
N TYR A 171 -6.88 20.94 -14.52
CA TYR A 171 -5.65 20.59 -15.23
C TYR A 171 -5.70 21.02 -16.68
N ASN A 172 -4.55 21.43 -17.24
CA ASN A 172 -4.38 21.74 -18.63
C ASN A 172 -4.15 20.47 -19.47
N LEU A 173 -4.96 20.27 -20.51
CA LEU A 173 -4.92 19.07 -21.34
C LEU A 173 -3.58 18.90 -22.07
N ASP A 174 -3.03 19.98 -22.62
CA ASP A 174 -1.79 19.91 -23.40
C ASP A 174 -0.58 19.64 -22.49
N LYS A 175 -0.52 20.27 -21.32
CA LYS A 175 0.53 20.01 -20.33
C LYS A 175 0.49 18.57 -19.86
N PHE A 176 -0.70 18.06 -19.51
CA PHE A 176 -0.86 16.70 -19.03
C PHE A 176 -0.56 15.65 -20.12
N SER A 177 -1.03 15.91 -21.34
CA SER A 177 -0.71 15.09 -22.52
C SER A 177 0.79 15.03 -22.80
N SER A 178 1.45 16.20 -22.73
CA SER A 178 2.90 16.30 -22.95
C SER A 178 3.67 15.53 -21.89
N PHE A 179 3.30 15.68 -20.61
CA PHE A 179 3.89 14.93 -19.51
C PHE A 179 3.76 13.42 -19.74
N LEU A 180 2.55 12.91 -20.01
CA LEU A 180 2.35 11.48 -20.22
C LEU A 180 3.09 10.95 -21.45
N LYS A 181 3.14 11.72 -22.54
CA LYS A 181 3.88 11.33 -23.77
C LYS A 181 5.39 11.30 -23.53
N GLU A 182 5.94 12.31 -22.88
CA GLU A 182 7.37 12.41 -22.58
C GLU A 182 7.87 11.22 -21.75
N TRP A 183 7.09 10.80 -20.77
CA TRP A 183 7.46 9.72 -19.85
C TRP A 183 6.85 8.37 -20.22
N SER A 184 6.32 8.18 -21.43
CA SER A 184 5.82 6.87 -21.89
C SER A 184 6.96 5.93 -22.32
N PRO A 185 6.76 4.62 -22.33
CA PRO A 185 7.77 3.66 -22.84
C PRO A 185 8.18 3.95 -24.29
N ALA A 186 7.24 4.39 -25.14
CA ALA A 186 7.49 4.69 -26.54
C ALA A 186 8.48 5.87 -26.72
N ALA A 187 8.49 6.83 -25.80
CA ALA A 187 9.42 7.96 -25.84
C ALA A 187 10.88 7.53 -25.56
N ALA A 188 11.07 6.45 -24.79
CA ALA A 188 12.40 5.91 -24.47
C ALA A 188 13.09 5.23 -25.65
N THR A 189 12.33 4.74 -26.63
CA THR A 189 12.84 4.05 -27.82
C THR A 189 13.25 5.00 -28.94
N GLN A 190 12.97 6.31 -28.82
CA GLN A 190 13.25 7.31 -29.85
C GLN A 190 14.51 8.17 -29.55
N LYS A 191 15.24 7.87 -28.46
CA LYS A 191 16.51 8.51 -28.10
C LYS A 191 17.68 7.57 -28.37
#